data_429cb1043c09a00e2802ebeb2962f432
#
_entry.id   429cb1043c09a00e2802ebeb2962f432
#
_cell.length_a   1.000
_cell.length_b   1.000
_cell.length_c   1.000
_cell.angle_alpha   90.00
_cell.angle_beta   90.00
_cell.angle_gamma   90.00
#
_symmetry.space_group_name_H-M   'P 1'
#
loop_
_entity.id
_entity.type
_entity.pdbx_description
1 polymer ?
#
loop_
_entity_poly.entity_id
_entity_poly.type
_entity_poly.pdbx_seq_one_letter_code
_entity_poly.pdbx_strand_id
1 'polypeptide(L)'
;MIISKMNDGKRIYKSWRENGEKKFEMVEVKPYFYVKEDEKEPSKYKVSKYIDRDFEYIRGDWVNIDNEPLKKVVVDTSFDIKKAKDMFKKTYEADVPFHFRYAVDEIKEMPEYKMRKWYWDMEWQQGGEHHDEITTIVVYDNYDELYYQWAWFPNYKGNDNYRFDNEKDMLENFMTTMVVKDPDMLIAWFGHFADIPKLLERTCALGLNPQIMSPTGHIKGIKKKKDSFSFAYADKGFSPIEQPINGRITLSLDLAFERQWNDSQRGTLPSLSLDYIGETVLNKKKLVSEKFPDTNEFYRRAWLEDTKTYLDYALQDVKLIVEIDESNYCSEAILSLQRLLKAPFDACFYASHMGSIYFMRNAWWKCKTGSKVEKRETYEGAMIYDPLSEQTQGLHLNVAAFDFAGLYPSMMIARNISWETISEEPTEFAVNR
;
A
#
# COMPACT_ATOMS: atom_id res chain seq x y z
N MET A 1 -0.84 14.88 2.94
CA MET A 1 -0.57 15.10 1.48
C MET A 1 -0.38 13.76 0.81
N ILE A 2 -0.98 13.55 -0.36
CA ILE A 2 -0.77 12.36 -1.18
C ILE A 2 0.43 12.61 -2.09
N ILE A 3 1.35 11.67 -2.19
CA ILE A 3 2.53 11.73 -3.05
C ILE A 3 2.56 10.46 -3.88
N SER A 4 2.44 10.59 -5.19
CA SER A 4 2.39 9.45 -6.12
C SER A 4 3.33 9.68 -7.30
N LYS A 5 4.04 8.64 -7.70
CA LYS A 5 4.84 8.68 -8.94
C LYS A 5 3.93 8.60 -10.16
N MET A 6 4.22 9.41 -11.17
CA MET A 6 3.54 9.34 -12.46
C MET A 6 4.07 8.16 -13.30
N ASN A 7 3.25 7.73 -14.24
CA ASN A 7 3.56 6.59 -15.11
C ASN A 7 4.68 6.85 -16.13
N ASP A 8 5.14 8.07 -16.27
CA ASP A 8 6.26 8.45 -17.14
C ASP A 8 7.64 8.28 -16.45
N GLY A 9 7.65 8.04 -15.14
CA GLY A 9 8.88 7.89 -14.36
C GLY A 9 9.70 9.19 -14.19
N LYS A 10 9.11 10.35 -14.53
CA LYS A 10 9.74 11.68 -14.45
C LYS A 10 9.02 12.63 -13.52
N ARG A 11 7.73 12.45 -13.34
CA ARG A 11 6.89 13.38 -12.58
C ARG A 11 6.36 12.73 -11.32
N ILE A 12 6.18 13.59 -10.32
CA ILE A 12 5.50 13.29 -9.05
C ILE A 12 4.20 14.10 -9.03
N TYR A 13 3.11 13.42 -8.74
CA TYR A 13 1.82 14.04 -8.41
C TYR A 13 1.75 14.22 -6.90
N LYS A 14 1.43 15.45 -6.46
CA LYS A 14 1.11 15.76 -5.06
C LYS A 14 -0.30 16.30 -4.97
N SER A 15 -1.04 15.90 -3.94
CA SER A 15 -2.33 16.54 -3.65
C SER A 15 -2.55 16.70 -2.15
N TRP A 16 -3.30 17.73 -1.80
CA TRP A 16 -3.73 18.07 -0.45
C TRP A 16 -5.05 18.83 -0.50
N ARG A 17 -5.62 19.16 0.66
CA ARG A 17 -6.82 20.01 0.69
C ARG A 17 -6.55 21.29 1.45
N GLU A 18 -7.14 22.36 0.92
CA GLU A 18 -7.19 23.69 1.54
C GLU A 18 -8.64 24.12 1.60
N ASN A 19 -9.15 24.39 2.80
CA ASN A 19 -10.56 24.73 3.04
C ASN A 19 -11.56 23.73 2.42
N GLY A 20 -11.22 22.44 2.44
CA GLY A 20 -12.03 21.36 1.87
C GLY A 20 -11.84 21.12 0.36
N GLU A 21 -11.29 22.08 -0.37
CA GLU A 21 -10.99 21.93 -1.79
C GLU A 21 -9.69 21.18 -2.03
N LYS A 22 -9.70 20.23 -2.96
CA LYS A 22 -8.50 19.52 -3.36
C LYS A 22 -7.60 20.38 -4.23
N LYS A 23 -6.37 20.52 -3.83
CA LYS A 23 -5.28 21.15 -4.60
C LYS A 23 -4.32 20.04 -5.06
N PHE A 24 -3.69 20.25 -6.19
CA PHE A 24 -2.69 19.33 -6.69
C PHE A 24 -1.56 20.07 -7.44
N GLU A 25 -0.44 19.39 -7.51
CA GLU A 25 0.74 19.84 -8.25
C GLU A 25 1.40 18.66 -8.93
N MET A 26 1.91 18.87 -10.14
CA MET A 26 2.77 17.90 -10.83
C MET A 26 4.18 18.50 -10.94
N VAL A 27 5.15 17.81 -10.36
CA VAL A 27 6.55 18.27 -10.34
C VAL A 27 7.39 17.33 -11.20
N GLU A 28 8.17 17.90 -12.11
CA GLU A 28 9.17 17.13 -12.85
C GLU A 28 10.42 16.97 -12.00
N VAL A 29 10.90 15.73 -11.88
CA VAL A 29 12.03 15.35 -11.03
C VAL A 29 12.94 14.42 -11.81
N LYS A 30 14.24 14.72 -11.81
CA LYS A 30 15.25 13.84 -12.40
C LYS A 30 15.66 12.77 -11.38
N PRO A 31 15.46 11.48 -11.67
CA PRO A 31 15.91 10.39 -10.81
C PRO A 31 17.43 10.27 -10.80
N TYR A 32 18.00 9.80 -9.69
CA TYR A 32 19.44 9.69 -9.53
C TYR A 32 19.84 8.59 -8.55
N PHE A 33 21.12 8.26 -8.57
CA PHE A 33 21.84 7.41 -7.60
C PHE A 33 23.28 7.93 -7.44
N TYR A 34 24.09 7.26 -6.61
CA TYR A 34 25.47 7.67 -6.42
C TYR A 34 26.44 6.56 -6.80
N VAL A 35 27.66 6.97 -7.19
CA VAL A 35 28.82 6.11 -7.44
C VAL A 35 30.05 6.75 -6.80
N LYS A 36 31.17 6.01 -6.68
CA LYS A 36 32.43 6.59 -6.22
C LYS A 36 32.90 7.71 -7.13
N GLU A 37 33.57 8.72 -6.57
CA GLU A 37 34.06 9.89 -7.32
C GLU A 37 35.03 9.49 -8.44
N ASP A 38 35.87 8.47 -8.21
CA ASP A 38 36.87 7.94 -9.14
C ASP A 38 36.30 6.92 -10.15
N GLU A 39 35.00 6.55 -10.05
CA GLU A 39 34.36 5.65 -10.98
C GLU A 39 34.27 6.28 -12.38
N LYS A 40 34.38 5.45 -13.44
CA LYS A 40 34.24 5.90 -14.82
C LYS A 40 32.97 6.69 -15.06
N GLU A 41 33.05 7.66 -15.97
CA GLU A 41 31.93 8.51 -16.37
C GLU A 41 31.52 8.17 -17.83
N PRO A 42 30.77 7.07 -18.08
CA PRO A 42 30.22 6.86 -19.40
C PRO A 42 29.29 8.01 -19.76
N SER A 43 29.39 8.50 -21.02
CA SER A 43 28.55 9.61 -21.46
C SER A 43 27.09 9.23 -21.65
N LYS A 44 26.82 7.96 -22.02
CA LYS A 44 25.50 7.47 -22.39
C LYS A 44 25.20 6.09 -21.80
N TYR A 45 23.91 5.80 -21.59
CA TYR A 45 23.40 4.47 -21.27
C TYR A 45 22.30 4.05 -22.24
N LYS A 46 22.21 2.73 -22.49
CA LYS A 46 21.22 2.15 -23.40
C LYS A 46 19.89 1.92 -22.69
N VAL A 47 18.85 2.55 -23.19
CA VAL A 47 17.46 2.30 -22.74
C VAL A 47 16.83 1.16 -23.54
N SER A 48 17.11 1.11 -24.85
CA SER A 48 16.68 0.04 -25.75
C SER A 48 17.72 -0.21 -26.85
N LYS A 49 17.43 -1.15 -27.76
CA LYS A 49 18.30 -1.40 -28.92
C LYS A 49 18.58 -0.14 -29.76
N TYR A 50 17.66 0.84 -29.72
CA TYR A 50 17.70 2.02 -30.64
C TYR A 50 17.75 3.35 -29.86
N ILE A 51 17.75 3.33 -28.53
CA ILE A 51 17.65 4.56 -27.72
C ILE A 51 18.77 4.57 -26.72
N ASP A 52 19.68 5.53 -26.87
CA ASP A 52 20.67 5.92 -25.87
C ASP A 52 20.24 7.23 -25.23
N ARG A 53 20.54 7.39 -23.93
CA ARG A 53 20.32 8.63 -23.17
C ARG A 53 21.61 9.06 -22.49
N ASP A 54 21.75 10.35 -22.27
CA ASP A 54 22.93 10.92 -21.64
C ASP A 54 22.86 10.82 -20.12
N PHE A 55 24.02 10.58 -19.50
CA PHE A 55 24.18 10.77 -18.05
C PHE A 55 24.49 12.22 -17.75
N GLU A 56 24.00 12.70 -16.60
CA GLU A 56 24.45 13.94 -15.98
C GLU A 56 25.15 13.60 -14.67
N TYR A 57 26.36 14.15 -14.44
CA TYR A 57 27.14 13.91 -13.23
C TYR A 57 27.24 15.19 -12.41
N ILE A 58 26.92 15.07 -11.11
CA ILE A 58 26.98 16.20 -10.16
C ILE A 58 27.93 15.81 -9.03
N ARG A 59 28.91 16.66 -8.76
CA ARG A 59 29.83 16.51 -7.65
C ARG A 59 29.33 17.28 -6.44
N GLY A 60 29.61 16.77 -5.25
CA GLY A 60 29.22 17.38 -3.97
C GLY A 60 29.85 16.65 -2.79
N ASP A 61 29.53 17.04 -1.59
CA ASP A 61 30.12 16.51 -0.36
C ASP A 61 29.46 15.21 0.11
N TRP A 62 29.16 14.28 -0.79
CA TRP A 62 28.60 12.98 -0.44
C TRP A 62 29.70 11.96 -0.24
N VAL A 63 29.52 11.10 0.77
CA VAL A 63 30.46 10.02 1.09
C VAL A 63 29.71 8.72 1.30
N ASN A 64 30.40 7.59 1.19
CA ASN A 64 29.89 6.31 1.64
C ASN A 64 30.25 6.05 3.11
N ILE A 65 29.93 4.87 3.63
CA ILE A 65 30.19 4.46 5.01
C ILE A 65 31.71 4.43 5.34
N ASP A 66 32.56 4.23 4.32
CA ASP A 66 34.00 4.19 4.44
C ASP A 66 34.64 5.59 4.25
N ASN A 67 33.85 6.66 4.27
CA ASN A 67 34.27 8.05 4.01
C ASN A 67 34.84 8.30 2.61
N GLU A 68 34.62 7.41 1.66
CA GLU A 68 35.06 7.63 0.29
C GLU A 68 34.10 8.61 -0.44
N PRO A 69 34.64 9.57 -1.20
CA PRO A 69 33.81 10.57 -1.88
C PRO A 69 32.95 9.95 -2.98
N LEU A 70 31.74 10.48 -3.11
CA LEU A 70 30.73 10.05 -4.08
C LEU A 70 30.34 11.21 -5.01
N LYS A 71 29.95 10.84 -6.22
CA LYS A 71 29.27 11.72 -7.18
C LYS A 71 27.86 11.20 -7.48
N LYS A 72 26.95 12.12 -7.73
CA LYS A 72 25.58 11.84 -8.12
C LYS A 72 25.51 11.56 -9.62
N VAL A 73 24.81 10.49 -10.00
CA VAL A 73 24.53 10.10 -11.38
C VAL A 73 23.05 10.29 -11.65
N VAL A 74 22.71 11.23 -12.52
CA VAL A 74 21.34 11.59 -12.86
C VAL A 74 20.95 10.90 -14.14
N VAL A 75 19.73 10.36 -14.18
CA VAL A 75 19.14 9.67 -15.34
C VAL A 75 17.84 10.32 -15.75
N ASP A 76 17.35 10.02 -16.95
CA ASP A 76 16.19 10.69 -17.52
C ASP A 76 14.86 10.22 -16.90
N THR A 77 14.72 8.92 -16.58
CA THR A 77 13.52 8.37 -15.95
C THR A 77 13.87 7.39 -14.81
N SER A 78 12.96 7.20 -13.87
CA SER A 78 13.11 6.20 -12.80
C SER A 78 13.18 4.75 -13.31
N PHE A 79 12.66 4.49 -14.51
CA PHE A 79 12.75 3.18 -15.16
C PHE A 79 14.17 2.89 -15.68
N ASP A 80 14.94 3.92 -15.93
CA ASP A 80 16.31 3.79 -16.48
C ASP A 80 17.32 3.39 -15.40
N ILE A 81 17.05 3.66 -14.12
CA ILE A 81 17.97 3.40 -13.02
C ILE A 81 18.48 1.95 -13.06
N LYS A 82 17.60 0.98 -13.32
CA LYS A 82 17.98 -0.44 -13.35
C LYS A 82 19.07 -0.72 -14.40
N LYS A 83 18.97 -0.14 -15.59
CA LYS A 83 19.95 -0.34 -16.68
C LYS A 83 21.18 0.55 -16.49
N ALA A 84 20.97 1.76 -16.02
CA ALA A 84 22.05 2.71 -15.80
C ALA A 84 23.01 2.24 -14.71
N LYS A 85 22.49 1.72 -13.56
CA LYS A 85 23.32 1.22 -12.46
C LYS A 85 24.24 0.06 -12.85
N ASP A 86 23.82 -0.79 -13.81
CA ASP A 86 24.60 -1.95 -14.25
C ASP A 86 25.90 -1.56 -15.02
N MET A 87 26.05 -0.28 -15.37
CA MET A 87 27.29 0.25 -15.99
C MET A 87 28.37 0.60 -14.99
N PHE A 88 28.09 0.53 -13.69
CA PHE A 88 29.01 0.87 -12.60
C PHE A 88 29.29 -0.35 -11.73
N LYS A 89 30.50 -0.41 -11.17
CA LYS A 89 30.92 -1.53 -10.31
C LYS A 89 30.15 -1.59 -9.01
N LYS A 90 29.95 -0.44 -8.38
CA LYS A 90 29.19 -0.31 -7.12
C LYS A 90 28.36 0.96 -7.15
N THR A 91 27.10 0.84 -6.76
CA THR A 91 26.17 1.96 -6.69
C THR A 91 25.68 2.15 -5.26
N TYR A 92 25.23 3.36 -4.96
CA TYR A 92 24.70 3.72 -3.66
C TYR A 92 23.30 4.33 -3.86
N GLU A 93 22.36 3.87 -3.04
CA GLU A 93 20.95 4.32 -3.03
C GLU A 93 20.22 4.22 -4.40
N ALA A 94 20.67 3.34 -5.32
CA ALA A 94 20.04 3.12 -6.61
C ALA A 94 18.73 2.29 -6.50
N ASP A 95 18.45 1.71 -5.35
CA ASP A 95 17.26 0.91 -5.05
C ASP A 95 16.19 1.69 -4.26
N VAL A 96 16.45 2.95 -3.94
CA VAL A 96 15.46 3.82 -3.28
C VAL A 96 14.32 4.14 -4.26
N PRO A 97 13.04 3.84 -3.92
CA PRO A 97 11.92 4.17 -4.78
C PRO A 97 11.86 5.68 -5.11
N PHE A 98 11.56 6.00 -6.36
CA PHE A 98 11.62 7.36 -6.89
C PHE A 98 10.83 8.39 -6.06
N HIS A 99 9.61 8.05 -5.68
CA HIS A 99 8.76 8.94 -4.88
C HIS A 99 9.20 9.03 -3.42
N PHE A 100 9.90 8.00 -2.88
CA PHE A 100 10.52 8.08 -1.56
C PHE A 100 11.69 9.06 -1.59
N ARG A 101 12.52 8.97 -2.63
CA ARG A 101 13.63 9.90 -2.85
C ARG A 101 13.15 11.33 -2.92
N TYR A 102 12.14 11.58 -3.74
CA TYR A 102 11.52 12.90 -3.84
C TYR A 102 11.03 13.40 -2.47
N ALA A 103 10.34 12.55 -1.71
CA ALA A 103 9.85 12.95 -0.40
C ALA A 103 10.99 13.31 0.56
N VAL A 104 12.08 12.54 0.57
CA VAL A 104 13.27 12.82 1.40
C VAL A 104 13.91 14.16 1.03
N ASP A 105 14.07 14.44 -0.25
CA ASP A 105 14.80 15.60 -0.72
C ASP A 105 13.97 16.89 -0.65
N GLU A 106 12.71 16.82 -1.06
CA GLU A 106 11.92 18.00 -1.36
C GLU A 106 10.81 18.32 -0.34
N ILE A 107 10.26 17.31 0.35
CA ILE A 107 9.16 17.53 1.27
C ILE A 107 9.68 17.95 2.64
N LYS A 108 9.62 19.25 2.94
CA LYS A 108 10.03 19.80 4.24
C LYS A 108 8.91 19.77 5.26
N GLU A 109 7.68 19.92 4.80
CA GLU A 109 6.49 19.93 5.64
C GLU A 109 5.36 19.15 4.99
N MET A 110 4.53 18.54 5.80
CA MET A 110 3.27 17.92 5.37
C MET A 110 2.10 18.70 5.96
N PRO A 111 1.22 19.28 5.10
CA PRO A 111 0.07 19.99 5.59
C PRO A 111 -0.87 19.06 6.35
N GLU A 112 -1.41 19.54 7.46
CA GLU A 112 -2.46 18.88 8.19
C GLU A 112 -3.81 19.32 7.64
N TYR A 113 -4.65 18.36 7.25
CA TYR A 113 -6.01 18.61 6.78
C TYR A 113 -6.88 17.37 6.99
N LYS A 114 -8.19 17.58 7.08
CA LYS A 114 -9.16 16.48 7.09
C LYS A 114 -9.17 15.83 5.70
N MET A 115 -8.75 14.58 5.58
CA MET A 115 -8.85 13.83 4.34
C MET A 115 -10.31 13.42 4.08
N ARG A 116 -10.76 13.49 2.82
CA ARG A 116 -12.02 12.89 2.42
C ARG A 116 -11.82 11.39 2.28
N LYS A 117 -12.38 10.62 3.20
CA LYS A 117 -12.29 9.17 3.27
C LYS A 117 -13.61 8.56 2.78
N TRP A 118 -13.52 7.61 1.90
CA TRP A 118 -14.60 6.70 1.57
C TRP A 118 -14.31 5.34 2.19
N TYR A 119 -15.19 4.93 3.11
CA TYR A 119 -15.24 3.56 3.60
C TYR A 119 -16.25 2.83 2.74
N TRP A 120 -15.85 1.73 2.12
CA TRP A 120 -16.68 1.10 1.12
C TRP A 120 -16.55 -0.41 1.12
N ASP A 121 -17.60 -1.06 0.64
CA ASP A 121 -17.70 -2.49 0.45
C ASP A 121 -18.64 -2.76 -0.72
N MET A 122 -18.57 -3.95 -1.33
CA MET A 122 -19.44 -4.33 -2.42
C MET A 122 -19.74 -5.81 -2.42
N GLU A 123 -20.93 -6.14 -2.92
CA GLU A 123 -21.37 -7.50 -3.08
C GLU A 123 -21.52 -7.86 -4.55
N TRP A 124 -21.19 -9.10 -4.89
CA TRP A 124 -21.37 -9.65 -6.23
C TRP A 124 -21.93 -11.06 -6.21
N GLN A 125 -22.58 -11.46 -7.29
CA GLN A 125 -23.23 -12.76 -7.40
C GLN A 125 -22.22 -13.91 -7.52
N GLN A 126 -22.39 -14.93 -6.70
CA GLN A 126 -21.52 -16.11 -6.66
C GLN A 126 -22.06 -17.31 -7.45
N GLY A 127 -22.99 -17.09 -8.37
CA GLY A 127 -23.56 -18.13 -9.22
C GLY A 127 -24.80 -17.70 -9.97
N GLY A 128 -25.34 -18.58 -10.81
CA GLY A 128 -26.55 -18.31 -11.61
C GLY A 128 -26.25 -17.50 -12.87
N GLU A 129 -27.30 -16.90 -13.43
CA GLU A 129 -27.25 -16.11 -14.66
C GLU A 129 -26.40 -14.85 -14.53
N HIS A 130 -26.38 -14.25 -13.34
CA HIS A 130 -25.65 -13.03 -13.03
C HIS A 130 -24.31 -13.27 -12.30
N HIS A 131 -23.71 -14.43 -12.51
CA HIS A 131 -22.43 -14.79 -11.90
C HIS A 131 -21.36 -13.70 -12.14
N ASP A 132 -20.64 -13.35 -11.08
CA ASP A 132 -19.62 -12.29 -11.03
C ASP A 132 -20.11 -10.85 -11.16
N GLU A 133 -21.37 -10.59 -11.44
CA GLU A 133 -21.89 -9.23 -11.53
C GLU A 133 -21.97 -8.57 -10.15
N ILE A 134 -21.45 -7.33 -10.06
CA ILE A 134 -21.54 -6.52 -8.84
C ILE A 134 -22.99 -6.04 -8.70
N THR A 135 -23.64 -6.36 -7.61
CA THR A 135 -25.06 -6.09 -7.39
C THR A 135 -25.32 -4.88 -6.51
N THR A 136 -24.41 -4.60 -5.59
CA THR A 136 -24.48 -3.40 -4.74
C THR A 136 -23.11 -2.92 -4.33
N ILE A 137 -22.97 -1.61 -4.19
CA ILE A 137 -21.80 -0.93 -3.63
C ILE A 137 -22.30 0.01 -2.55
N VAL A 138 -21.69 -0.04 -1.37
CA VAL A 138 -21.99 0.87 -0.27
C VAL A 138 -20.75 1.72 0.04
N VAL A 139 -20.97 3.00 0.27
CA VAL A 139 -19.91 3.96 0.64
C VAL A 139 -20.39 4.79 1.81
N TYR A 140 -19.58 4.94 2.83
CA TYR A 140 -19.68 6.03 3.80
C TYR A 140 -18.68 7.11 3.46
N ASP A 141 -19.15 8.33 3.28
CA ASP A 141 -18.33 9.51 3.01
C ASP A 141 -18.21 10.35 4.28
N ASN A 142 -17.02 10.48 4.83
CA ASN A 142 -16.78 11.20 6.09
C ASN A 142 -16.89 12.73 5.99
N TYR A 143 -17.02 13.29 4.78
CA TYR A 143 -17.28 14.72 4.57
C TYR A 143 -18.78 15.04 4.60
N ASP A 144 -19.55 14.21 3.89
CA ASP A 144 -20.99 14.34 3.82
C ASP A 144 -21.67 13.72 5.06
N GLU A 145 -20.94 12.84 5.79
CA GLU A 145 -21.43 12.05 6.92
C GLU A 145 -22.65 11.20 6.56
N LEU A 146 -22.67 10.70 5.31
CA LEU A 146 -23.77 9.95 4.73
C LEU A 146 -23.31 8.61 4.16
N TYR A 147 -24.21 7.64 4.20
CA TYR A 147 -24.07 6.39 3.50
C TYR A 147 -24.76 6.50 2.14
N TYR A 148 -24.04 6.16 1.09
CA TYR A 148 -24.53 6.02 -0.28
C TYR A 148 -24.54 4.55 -0.63
N GLN A 149 -25.63 4.07 -1.23
CA GLN A 149 -25.77 2.68 -1.61
C GLN A 149 -26.28 2.56 -3.04
N TRP A 150 -25.41 2.20 -3.97
CA TRP A 150 -25.75 1.83 -5.34
C TRP A 150 -26.21 0.40 -5.37
N ALA A 151 -27.28 0.11 -6.11
CA ALA A 151 -27.70 -1.25 -6.41
C ALA A 151 -28.47 -1.30 -7.73
N TRP A 152 -28.43 -2.44 -8.40
CA TRP A 152 -29.23 -2.66 -9.58
C TRP A 152 -30.12 -3.90 -9.43
N PHE A 153 -31.22 -3.92 -10.14
CA PHE A 153 -32.18 -5.02 -10.14
C PHE A 153 -32.77 -5.19 -11.55
N PRO A 154 -32.87 -6.41 -12.08
CA PRO A 154 -33.48 -6.64 -13.40
C PRO A 154 -34.84 -5.98 -13.52
N ASN A 155 -35.07 -5.25 -14.63
CA ASN A 155 -36.30 -4.53 -14.91
C ASN A 155 -36.71 -3.45 -13.89
N TYR A 156 -35.78 -2.88 -13.15
CA TYR A 156 -36.07 -1.77 -12.27
C TYR A 156 -36.61 -0.56 -13.04
N LYS A 157 -37.76 -0.03 -12.63
CA LYS A 157 -38.46 1.11 -13.26
C LYS A 157 -38.66 2.30 -12.31
N GLY A 158 -38.01 2.27 -11.16
CA GLY A 158 -38.04 3.36 -10.19
C GLY A 158 -37.25 4.59 -10.67
N ASN A 159 -37.36 5.68 -9.93
CA ASN A 159 -36.66 6.93 -10.20
C ASN A 159 -35.75 7.30 -9.03
N ASP A 160 -35.00 6.34 -8.50
CA ASP A 160 -34.02 6.53 -7.45
C ASP A 160 -32.63 6.73 -8.08
N ASN A 161 -31.90 7.76 -7.66
CA ASN A 161 -30.58 8.09 -8.20
C ASN A 161 -29.49 7.04 -7.93
N TYR A 162 -29.78 6.07 -7.06
CA TYR A 162 -28.84 5.02 -6.66
C TYR A 162 -29.36 3.61 -6.96
N ARG A 163 -30.47 3.49 -7.74
CA ARG A 163 -31.05 2.21 -8.17
C ARG A 163 -31.13 2.16 -9.70
N PHE A 164 -30.66 1.06 -10.26
CA PHE A 164 -30.45 0.89 -11.69
C PHE A 164 -31.11 -0.40 -12.17
N ASP A 165 -31.27 -0.54 -13.46
CA ASP A 165 -31.79 -1.75 -14.09
C ASP A 165 -30.72 -2.70 -14.62
N ASN A 166 -29.46 -2.27 -14.58
CA ASN A 166 -28.28 -3.06 -14.97
C ASN A 166 -27.01 -2.64 -14.24
N GLU A 167 -26.03 -3.56 -14.18
CA GLU A 167 -24.73 -3.35 -13.54
C GLU A 167 -23.93 -2.20 -14.17
N LYS A 168 -23.96 -2.08 -15.52
CA LYS A 168 -23.16 -1.10 -16.25
C LYS A 168 -23.48 0.33 -15.83
N ASP A 169 -24.77 0.68 -15.82
CA ASP A 169 -25.22 2.03 -15.47
C ASP A 169 -24.96 2.34 -13.99
N MET A 170 -25.12 1.31 -13.13
CA MET A 170 -24.73 1.43 -11.71
C MET A 170 -23.26 1.76 -11.55
N LEU A 171 -22.36 1.02 -12.20
CA LEU A 171 -20.92 1.22 -12.11
C LEU A 171 -20.48 2.55 -12.75
N GLU A 172 -21.09 2.95 -13.85
CA GLU A 172 -20.82 4.25 -14.48
C GLU A 172 -21.21 5.40 -13.57
N ASN A 173 -22.36 5.32 -12.90
CA ASN A 173 -22.78 6.32 -11.90
C ASN A 173 -21.86 6.34 -10.67
N PHE A 174 -21.50 5.17 -10.15
CA PHE A 174 -20.53 5.06 -9.04
C PHE A 174 -19.19 5.72 -9.38
N MET A 175 -18.60 5.37 -10.53
CA MET A 175 -17.34 5.95 -10.98
C MET A 175 -17.42 7.46 -11.19
N THR A 176 -18.52 7.95 -11.77
CA THR A 176 -18.77 9.38 -11.97
C THR A 176 -18.89 10.10 -10.62
N THR A 177 -19.59 9.50 -9.67
CA THR A 177 -19.70 10.03 -8.31
C THR A 177 -18.33 10.09 -7.62
N MET A 178 -17.48 9.07 -7.80
CA MET A 178 -16.11 9.09 -7.29
C MET A 178 -15.27 10.23 -7.90
N VAL A 179 -15.46 10.55 -9.18
CA VAL A 179 -14.81 11.69 -9.82
C VAL A 179 -15.29 13.01 -9.21
N VAL A 180 -16.60 13.17 -9.04
CA VAL A 180 -17.23 14.42 -8.52
C VAL A 180 -16.90 14.66 -7.06
N LYS A 181 -17.02 13.63 -6.22
CA LYS A 181 -16.73 13.71 -4.78
C LYS A 181 -15.23 13.75 -4.49
N ASP A 182 -14.42 13.20 -5.37
CA ASP A 182 -12.96 13.15 -5.36
C ASP A 182 -12.35 12.78 -4.00
N PRO A 183 -12.64 11.56 -3.46
CA PRO A 183 -12.09 11.11 -2.20
C PRO A 183 -10.55 11.04 -2.26
N ASP A 184 -9.91 11.35 -1.15
CA ASP A 184 -8.46 11.23 -1.00
C ASP A 184 -8.06 9.79 -0.69
N MET A 185 -8.90 9.10 0.08
CA MET A 185 -8.62 7.76 0.61
C MET A 185 -9.83 6.83 0.44
N LEU A 186 -9.56 5.63 -0.05
CA LEU A 186 -10.53 4.54 -0.20
C LEU A 186 -10.16 3.44 0.81
N ILE A 187 -11.05 3.12 1.73
CA ILE A 187 -10.83 2.17 2.82
C ILE A 187 -11.85 1.04 2.66
N ALA A 188 -11.38 -0.20 2.57
CA ALA A 188 -12.22 -1.39 2.52
C ALA A 188 -11.63 -2.50 3.39
N TRP A 189 -12.44 -3.48 3.76
CA TRP A 189 -11.97 -4.71 4.41
C TRP A 189 -11.56 -5.69 3.31
N PHE A 190 -10.34 -6.19 3.34
CA PHE A 190 -9.73 -6.97 2.24
C PHE A 190 -9.68 -6.27 0.87
N GLY A 191 -9.80 -4.95 0.81
CA GLY A 191 -9.98 -4.19 -0.41
C GLY A 191 -8.91 -4.41 -1.49
N HIS A 192 -7.65 -4.64 -1.12
CA HIS A 192 -6.56 -4.92 -2.06
C HIS A 192 -6.66 -6.30 -2.71
N PHE A 193 -7.30 -7.26 -2.05
CA PHE A 193 -7.39 -8.64 -2.51
C PHE A 193 -8.74 -8.96 -3.18
N ALA A 194 -9.81 -8.30 -2.78
CA ALA A 194 -11.16 -8.58 -3.23
C ALA A 194 -11.79 -7.41 -4.00
N ASP A 195 -12.15 -6.32 -3.31
CA ASP A 195 -13.01 -5.27 -3.85
C ASP A 195 -12.39 -4.52 -5.03
N ILE A 196 -11.16 -4.02 -4.87
CA ILE A 196 -10.50 -3.25 -5.94
C ILE A 196 -10.26 -4.11 -7.19
N PRO A 197 -9.71 -5.34 -7.10
CA PRO A 197 -9.57 -6.22 -8.25
C PRO A 197 -10.90 -6.51 -8.95
N LYS A 198 -11.95 -6.85 -8.19
CA LYS A 198 -13.26 -7.16 -8.74
C LYS A 198 -13.90 -5.95 -9.44
N LEU A 199 -13.86 -4.78 -8.82
CA LEU A 199 -14.33 -3.54 -9.43
C LEU A 199 -13.63 -3.24 -10.76
N LEU A 200 -12.31 -3.38 -10.82
CA LEU A 200 -11.52 -3.13 -12.03
C LEU A 200 -11.77 -4.18 -13.11
N GLU A 201 -11.92 -5.44 -12.74
CA GLU A 201 -12.28 -6.52 -13.64
C GLU A 201 -13.62 -6.27 -14.30
N ARG A 202 -14.66 -6.00 -13.49
CA ARG A 202 -16.03 -5.79 -13.99
C ARG A 202 -16.14 -4.55 -14.85
N THR A 203 -15.54 -3.43 -14.43
CA THR A 203 -15.50 -2.21 -15.26
C THR A 203 -14.89 -2.46 -16.63
N CYS A 204 -13.79 -3.20 -16.70
CA CYS A 204 -13.18 -3.57 -17.98
C CYS A 204 -14.08 -4.48 -18.81
N ALA A 205 -14.71 -5.49 -18.19
CA ALA A 205 -15.58 -6.44 -18.87
C ALA A 205 -16.79 -5.76 -19.50
N LEU A 206 -17.34 -4.72 -18.86
CA LEU A 206 -18.47 -3.93 -19.34
C LEU A 206 -18.08 -2.83 -20.35
N GLY A 207 -16.78 -2.73 -20.70
CA GLY A 207 -16.29 -1.74 -21.65
C GLY A 207 -16.20 -0.31 -21.10
N LEU A 208 -16.31 -0.15 -19.77
CA LEU A 208 -16.16 1.13 -19.10
C LEU A 208 -14.67 1.51 -18.99
N ASN A 209 -14.39 2.79 -18.82
CA ASN A 209 -13.03 3.29 -18.63
C ASN A 209 -12.69 3.41 -17.13
N PRO A 210 -12.02 2.43 -16.50
CA PRO A 210 -11.71 2.52 -15.08
C PRO A 210 -10.72 3.63 -14.73
N GLN A 211 -9.93 4.11 -15.68
CA GLN A 211 -8.89 5.12 -15.43
C GLN A 211 -9.45 6.47 -14.96
N ILE A 212 -10.74 6.76 -15.19
CA ILE A 212 -11.39 7.98 -14.68
C ILE A 212 -11.39 8.04 -13.15
N MET A 213 -11.38 6.90 -12.45
CA MET A 213 -11.32 6.86 -10.99
C MET A 213 -9.99 7.38 -10.43
N SER A 214 -8.95 7.47 -11.26
CA SER A 214 -7.63 7.99 -10.86
C SER A 214 -7.50 9.46 -11.23
N PRO A 215 -7.14 10.36 -10.28
CA PRO A 215 -6.85 11.75 -10.59
C PRO A 215 -5.73 11.95 -11.61
N THR A 216 -4.85 10.98 -11.76
CA THR A 216 -3.73 11.01 -12.72
C THR A 216 -4.02 10.25 -14.01
N GLY A 217 -5.21 9.65 -14.13
CA GLY A 217 -5.58 8.82 -15.28
C GLY A 217 -4.82 7.49 -15.35
N HIS A 218 -4.21 7.05 -14.25
CA HIS A 218 -3.45 5.81 -14.22
C HIS A 218 -3.89 4.87 -13.10
N ILE A 219 -4.26 3.64 -13.48
CA ILE A 219 -4.55 2.54 -12.56
C ILE A 219 -3.63 1.37 -12.88
N LYS A 220 -3.01 0.81 -11.83
CA LYS A 220 -2.11 -0.32 -11.96
C LYS A 220 -2.82 -1.54 -12.55
N GLY A 221 -2.18 -2.18 -13.51
CA GLY A 221 -2.74 -3.39 -14.15
C GLY A 221 -3.72 -3.12 -15.27
N ILE A 222 -4.21 -1.89 -15.44
CA ILE A 222 -5.07 -1.54 -16.57
C ILE A 222 -4.23 -1.29 -17.83
N LYS A 223 -4.61 -1.98 -18.91
CA LYS A 223 -4.05 -1.77 -20.23
C LYS A 223 -5.15 -1.31 -21.19
N LYS A 224 -4.94 -0.17 -21.84
CA LYS A 224 -5.80 0.33 -22.89
C LYS A 224 -5.51 -0.43 -24.18
N LYS A 225 -6.53 -0.99 -24.80
CA LYS A 225 -6.56 -1.49 -26.17
C LYS A 225 -7.27 -0.45 -27.04
N LYS A 226 -7.37 -0.69 -28.37
CA LYS A 226 -7.94 0.30 -29.29
C LYS A 226 -9.31 0.83 -28.80
N ASP A 227 -10.24 -0.05 -28.46
CA ASP A 227 -11.61 0.30 -28.10
C ASP A 227 -12.07 -0.35 -26.76
N SER A 228 -11.12 -0.82 -25.95
CA SER A 228 -11.44 -1.53 -24.71
C SER A 228 -10.31 -1.38 -23.67
N PHE A 229 -10.60 -1.86 -22.48
CA PHE A 229 -9.63 -1.97 -21.39
C PHE A 229 -9.49 -3.43 -20.97
N SER A 230 -8.34 -3.81 -20.45
CA SER A 230 -8.13 -5.10 -19.83
C SER A 230 -7.39 -4.94 -18.51
N PHE A 231 -7.70 -5.79 -17.55
CA PHE A 231 -7.11 -5.82 -16.24
C PHE A 231 -6.23 -7.08 -16.05
N ALA A 232 -5.05 -6.93 -15.48
CA ALA A 232 -4.04 -7.99 -15.44
C ALA A 232 -3.87 -8.64 -14.05
N TYR A 233 -4.61 -8.20 -13.03
CA TYR A 233 -4.44 -8.64 -11.63
C TYR A 233 -5.72 -9.22 -11.00
N ALA A 234 -6.70 -9.64 -11.79
CA ALA A 234 -7.96 -10.17 -11.30
C ALA A 234 -7.77 -11.33 -10.30
N ASP A 235 -6.88 -12.28 -10.63
CA ASP A 235 -6.64 -13.48 -9.82
C ASP A 235 -5.61 -13.33 -8.69
N LYS A 236 -4.92 -12.18 -8.60
CA LYS A 236 -3.77 -12.03 -7.70
C LYS A 236 -3.94 -10.96 -6.63
N GLY A 237 -4.86 -10.05 -6.85
CA GLY A 237 -4.98 -8.86 -6.01
C GLY A 237 -3.74 -7.96 -6.04
N PHE A 238 -3.68 -7.04 -5.11
CA PHE A 238 -2.58 -6.11 -4.92
C PHE A 238 -1.87 -6.35 -3.60
N SER A 239 -0.57 -6.09 -3.55
CA SER A 239 0.17 -6.09 -2.30
C SER A 239 -0.33 -4.96 -1.37
N PRO A 240 -0.25 -5.12 -0.04
CA PRO A 240 -0.72 -4.14 0.94
C PRO A 240 -0.17 -2.73 0.77
N ILE A 241 1.06 -2.61 0.26
CA ILE A 241 1.73 -1.33 0.03
C ILE A 241 1.42 -0.71 -1.33
N GLU A 242 0.80 -1.47 -2.23
CA GLU A 242 0.50 -0.95 -3.56
C GLU A 242 -0.64 0.05 -3.51
N GLN A 243 -0.51 1.11 -4.28
CA GLN A 243 -1.52 2.13 -4.46
C GLN A 243 -2.06 2.02 -5.89
N PRO A 244 -3.00 1.08 -6.13
CA PRO A 244 -3.42 0.75 -7.50
C PRO A 244 -4.10 1.91 -8.22
N ILE A 245 -4.87 2.74 -7.51
CA ILE A 245 -5.54 3.92 -8.07
C ILE A 245 -4.64 5.13 -7.84
N ASN A 246 -3.78 5.42 -8.80
CA ASN A 246 -2.76 6.46 -8.66
C ASN A 246 -3.37 7.85 -8.34
N GLY A 247 -2.80 8.55 -7.37
CA GLY A 247 -3.30 9.83 -6.88
C GLY A 247 -4.39 9.73 -5.81
N ARG A 248 -4.79 8.53 -5.41
CA ARG A 248 -5.59 8.25 -4.22
C ARG A 248 -4.84 7.28 -3.30
N ILE A 249 -5.13 7.34 -2.01
CA ILE A 249 -4.68 6.32 -1.06
C ILE A 249 -5.71 5.19 -1.08
N THR A 250 -5.25 3.96 -1.23
CA THR A 250 -6.06 2.76 -1.00
C THR A 250 -5.57 2.05 0.24
N LEU A 251 -6.45 1.73 1.16
CA LEU A 251 -6.14 1.07 2.43
C LEU A 251 -7.01 -0.17 2.61
N SER A 252 -6.37 -1.32 2.78
CA SER A 252 -6.99 -2.55 3.28
C SER A 252 -6.98 -2.47 4.80
N LEU A 253 -8.15 -2.26 5.40
CA LEU A 253 -8.25 -1.94 6.84
C LEU A 253 -7.93 -3.15 7.72
N ASP A 254 -8.21 -4.35 7.27
CA ASP A 254 -7.83 -5.62 7.91
C ASP A 254 -6.32 -5.67 8.23
N LEU A 255 -5.49 -5.29 7.26
CA LEU A 255 -4.02 -5.28 7.41
C LEU A 255 -3.54 -4.14 8.31
N ALA A 256 -4.18 -2.98 8.25
CA ALA A 256 -3.88 -1.87 9.14
C ALA A 256 -4.26 -2.21 10.58
N PHE A 257 -5.39 -2.88 10.76
CA PHE A 257 -5.86 -3.35 12.05
C PHE A 257 -4.95 -4.45 12.63
N GLU A 258 -4.61 -5.47 11.83
CA GLU A 258 -3.70 -6.54 12.23
C GLU A 258 -2.35 -5.98 12.71
N ARG A 259 -1.78 -5.06 11.95
CA ARG A 259 -0.53 -4.39 12.32
C ARG A 259 -0.64 -3.68 13.67
N GLN A 260 -1.69 -2.87 13.87
CA GLN A 260 -1.88 -2.14 15.12
C GLN A 260 -2.14 -3.08 16.31
N TRP A 261 -2.85 -4.19 16.06
CA TRP A 261 -3.08 -5.22 17.06
C TRP A 261 -1.77 -5.87 17.49
N ASN A 262 -0.92 -6.25 16.55
CA ASN A 262 0.39 -6.85 16.80
C ASN A 262 1.35 -5.87 17.51
N ASP A 263 1.39 -4.61 17.07
CA ASP A 263 2.18 -3.55 17.72
C ASP A 263 1.76 -3.32 19.17
N SER A 264 0.49 -3.55 19.51
CA SER A 264 -0.06 -3.44 20.87
C SER A 264 0.19 -4.67 21.73
N GLN A 265 0.87 -5.68 21.25
CA GLN A 265 1.22 -6.94 21.95
C GLN A 265 0.00 -7.67 22.52
N ARG A 266 -1.14 -7.62 21.85
CA ARG A 266 -2.41 -8.24 22.30
C ARG A 266 -2.53 -9.73 21.98
N GLY A 267 -1.47 -10.35 21.46
CA GLY A 267 -1.44 -11.75 21.04
C GLY A 267 -1.93 -11.96 19.60
N THR A 268 -1.93 -13.21 19.15
CA THR A 268 -2.32 -13.57 17.78
C THR A 268 -3.82 -13.59 17.62
N LEU A 269 -4.33 -12.99 16.56
CA LEU A 269 -5.74 -13.05 16.16
C LEU A 269 -6.05 -14.40 15.49
N PRO A 270 -7.07 -15.12 15.93
CA PRO A 270 -7.52 -16.36 15.28
C PRO A 270 -8.05 -16.15 13.86
N SER A 271 -8.64 -15.00 13.57
CA SER A 271 -9.20 -14.63 12.27
C SER A 271 -9.13 -13.14 12.04
N LEU A 272 -8.99 -12.73 10.78
CA LEU A 272 -9.11 -11.35 10.32
C LEU A 272 -10.43 -11.09 9.59
N SER A 273 -11.42 -12.01 9.68
CA SER A 273 -12.73 -11.75 9.08
C SER A 273 -13.41 -10.55 9.75
N LEU A 274 -14.13 -9.75 8.98
CA LEU A 274 -14.84 -8.57 9.47
C LEU A 274 -15.82 -8.92 10.62
N ASP A 275 -16.48 -10.07 10.51
CA ASP A 275 -17.39 -10.57 11.56
C ASP A 275 -16.67 -10.85 12.88
N TYR A 276 -15.54 -11.58 12.83
CA TYR A 276 -14.75 -11.89 14.01
C TYR A 276 -14.17 -10.63 14.69
N ILE A 277 -13.64 -9.71 13.89
CA ILE A 277 -13.07 -8.47 14.43
C ILE A 277 -14.17 -7.57 14.96
N GLY A 278 -15.31 -7.44 14.25
CA GLY A 278 -16.48 -6.69 14.73
C GLY A 278 -17.00 -7.21 16.08
N GLU A 279 -17.07 -8.53 16.26
CA GLU A 279 -17.43 -9.14 17.55
C GLU A 279 -16.37 -8.84 18.62
N THR A 280 -15.10 -9.01 18.28
CA THR A 280 -13.99 -8.89 19.25
C THR A 280 -13.84 -7.46 19.80
N VAL A 281 -13.95 -6.43 18.94
CA VAL A 281 -13.64 -5.05 19.34
C VAL A 281 -14.87 -4.17 19.56
N LEU A 282 -16.00 -4.49 18.92
CA LEU A 282 -17.23 -3.69 18.99
C LEU A 282 -18.39 -4.44 19.68
N ASN A 283 -18.24 -5.74 19.94
CA ASN A 283 -19.33 -6.64 20.34
C ASN A 283 -20.52 -6.58 19.36
N LYS A 284 -20.23 -6.46 18.06
CA LYS A 284 -21.18 -6.40 16.94
C LYS A 284 -20.83 -7.46 15.89
N LYS A 285 -21.85 -8.02 15.28
CA LYS A 285 -21.71 -9.04 14.22
C LYS A 285 -22.29 -8.56 12.92
N LYS A 286 -21.94 -9.25 11.82
CA LYS A 286 -22.63 -9.15 10.56
C LYS A 286 -24.10 -9.53 10.71
N LEU A 287 -24.95 -9.00 9.84
CA LEU A 287 -26.34 -9.43 9.78
C LEU A 287 -26.41 -10.86 9.26
N VAL A 288 -27.35 -11.63 9.81
CA VAL A 288 -27.66 -12.97 9.35
C VAL A 288 -29.12 -12.95 8.84
N SER A 289 -29.34 -13.48 7.63
CA SER A 289 -30.69 -13.59 7.09
C SER A 289 -31.44 -14.74 7.77
N GLU A 290 -32.61 -14.45 8.30
CA GLU A 290 -33.52 -15.50 8.82
C GLU A 290 -34.04 -16.40 7.68
N LYS A 291 -34.24 -15.83 6.48
CA LYS A 291 -34.73 -16.55 5.31
C LYS A 291 -33.66 -17.44 4.67
N PHE A 292 -32.42 -16.98 4.68
CA PHE A 292 -31.25 -17.67 4.12
C PHE A 292 -30.13 -17.80 5.15
N PRO A 293 -30.23 -18.74 6.10
CA PRO A 293 -29.21 -18.92 7.12
C PRO A 293 -27.89 -19.51 6.59
N ASP A 294 -27.96 -20.19 5.42
CA ASP A 294 -26.75 -20.64 4.71
C ASP A 294 -26.15 -19.51 3.89
N THR A 295 -24.88 -19.21 4.15
CA THR A 295 -24.17 -18.10 3.53
C THR A 295 -24.08 -18.20 2.00
N ASN A 296 -23.91 -19.42 1.45
CA ASN A 296 -23.85 -19.61 0.00
C ASN A 296 -25.21 -19.38 -0.66
N GLU A 297 -26.29 -19.83 -0.02
CA GLU A 297 -27.65 -19.53 -0.49
C GLU A 297 -27.96 -18.04 -0.40
N PHE A 298 -27.55 -17.39 0.68
CA PHE A 298 -27.70 -15.94 0.85
C PHE A 298 -27.09 -15.17 -0.32
N TYR A 299 -25.83 -15.39 -0.64
CA TYR A 299 -25.16 -14.70 -1.75
C TYR A 299 -25.72 -15.01 -3.13
N ARG A 300 -26.37 -16.16 -3.31
CA ARG A 300 -26.99 -16.53 -4.60
C ARG A 300 -28.40 -16.00 -4.80
N ARG A 301 -29.17 -15.88 -3.73
CA ARG A 301 -30.62 -15.70 -3.82
C ARG A 301 -31.14 -14.44 -3.15
N ALA A 302 -30.55 -13.99 -2.05
CA ALA A 302 -31.09 -12.91 -1.24
C ALA A 302 -31.20 -11.59 -2.01
N TRP A 303 -30.30 -11.33 -2.94
CA TRP A 303 -30.34 -10.13 -3.77
C TRP A 303 -31.72 -9.89 -4.44
N LEU A 304 -32.33 -10.93 -4.97
CA LEU A 304 -33.66 -10.84 -5.62
C LEU A 304 -34.81 -11.29 -4.74
N GLU A 305 -34.59 -12.23 -3.82
CA GLU A 305 -35.65 -12.85 -3.03
C GLU A 305 -35.80 -12.27 -1.61
N ASP A 306 -34.81 -11.57 -1.10
CA ASP A 306 -34.81 -10.88 0.19
C ASP A 306 -33.98 -9.59 0.11
N THR A 307 -34.28 -8.79 -0.88
CA THR A 307 -33.57 -7.58 -1.29
C THR A 307 -33.29 -6.65 -0.12
N LYS A 308 -34.26 -6.46 0.79
CA LYS A 308 -34.10 -5.59 1.94
C LYS A 308 -32.97 -6.08 2.85
N THR A 309 -33.02 -7.34 3.27
CA THR A 309 -32.00 -7.94 4.14
C THR A 309 -30.62 -7.94 3.45
N TYR A 310 -30.57 -8.16 2.13
CA TYR A 310 -29.35 -8.12 1.35
C TYR A 310 -28.71 -6.73 1.32
N LEU A 311 -29.49 -5.69 1.12
CA LEU A 311 -29.01 -4.30 1.15
C LEU A 311 -28.62 -3.85 2.55
N ASP A 312 -29.39 -4.25 3.56
CA ASP A 312 -29.10 -3.96 4.96
C ASP A 312 -27.81 -4.67 5.41
N TYR A 313 -27.53 -5.88 4.90
CA TYR A 313 -26.30 -6.62 5.12
C TYR A 313 -25.10 -5.85 4.59
N ALA A 314 -25.08 -5.47 3.32
CA ALA A 314 -23.99 -4.69 2.73
C ALA A 314 -23.77 -3.34 3.43
N LEU A 315 -24.87 -2.69 3.86
CA LEU A 315 -24.77 -1.44 4.65
C LEU A 315 -24.13 -1.68 6.03
N GLN A 316 -24.48 -2.81 6.68
CA GLN A 316 -23.92 -3.15 7.99
C GLN A 316 -22.41 -3.42 7.91
N ASP A 317 -21.94 -4.04 6.84
CA ASP A 317 -20.51 -4.29 6.65
C ASP A 317 -19.72 -2.97 6.61
N VAL A 318 -20.19 -1.98 5.85
CA VAL A 318 -19.53 -0.66 5.83
C VAL A 318 -19.61 0.04 7.19
N LYS A 319 -20.72 -0.09 7.94
CA LYS A 319 -20.81 0.46 9.29
C LYS A 319 -19.78 -0.16 10.23
N LEU A 320 -19.57 -1.48 10.16
CA LEU A 320 -18.54 -2.16 10.93
C LEU A 320 -17.13 -1.65 10.57
N ILE A 321 -16.84 -1.49 9.27
CA ILE A 321 -15.54 -0.95 8.81
C ILE A 321 -15.29 0.45 9.39
N VAL A 322 -16.29 1.34 9.34
CA VAL A 322 -16.20 2.70 9.91
C VAL A 322 -15.95 2.65 11.41
N GLU A 323 -16.78 1.92 12.15
CA GLU A 323 -16.70 1.85 13.61
C GLU A 323 -15.38 1.19 14.09
N ILE A 324 -14.85 0.19 13.38
CA ILE A 324 -13.56 -0.41 13.68
C ILE A 324 -12.43 0.60 13.49
N ASP A 325 -12.42 1.36 12.40
CA ASP A 325 -11.39 2.37 12.17
C ASP A 325 -11.48 3.52 13.18
N GLU A 326 -12.68 4.00 13.49
CA GLU A 326 -12.90 5.06 14.45
C GLU A 326 -12.52 4.66 15.89
N SER A 327 -12.83 3.43 16.30
CA SER A 327 -12.53 2.94 17.65
C SER A 327 -11.07 2.56 17.86
N ASN A 328 -10.37 2.14 16.79
CA ASN A 328 -8.99 1.68 16.86
C ASN A 328 -7.99 2.63 16.18
N TYR A 329 -8.45 3.68 15.51
CA TYR A 329 -7.60 4.70 14.84
C TYR A 329 -6.61 4.14 13.83
N CYS A 330 -6.94 3.04 13.14
CA CYS A 330 -6.01 2.34 12.26
C CYS A 330 -5.50 3.21 11.10
N SER A 331 -6.41 3.88 10.40
CA SER A 331 -6.04 4.79 9.31
C SER A 331 -5.32 6.04 9.82
N GLU A 332 -5.74 6.61 10.96
CA GLU A 332 -5.08 7.79 11.54
C GLU A 332 -3.69 7.51 12.09
N ALA A 333 -3.44 6.31 12.61
CA ALA A 333 -2.11 5.90 13.04
C ALA A 333 -1.11 5.94 11.87
N ILE A 334 -1.48 5.36 10.72
CA ILE A 334 -0.63 5.37 9.51
C ILE A 334 -0.47 6.79 8.97
N LEU A 335 -1.54 7.59 8.92
CA LEU A 335 -1.48 9.00 8.49
C LEU A 335 -0.61 9.86 9.42
N SER A 336 -0.60 9.56 10.72
CA SER A 336 0.28 10.23 11.69
C SER A 336 1.74 9.88 11.45
N LEU A 337 2.05 8.61 11.17
CA LEU A 337 3.40 8.19 10.75
C LEU A 337 3.81 8.86 9.43
N GLN A 338 2.91 8.96 8.47
CA GLN A 338 3.13 9.67 7.22
C GLN A 338 3.54 11.14 7.44
N ARG A 339 2.81 11.84 8.31
CA ARG A 339 3.11 13.25 8.67
C ARG A 339 4.45 13.36 9.39
N LEU A 340 4.69 12.51 10.36
CA LEU A 340 5.95 12.48 11.13
C LEU A 340 7.17 12.27 10.23
N LEU A 341 7.09 11.30 9.35
CA LEU A 341 8.19 10.94 8.44
C LEU A 341 8.23 11.84 7.19
N LYS A 342 7.19 12.61 6.93
CA LYS A 342 7.02 13.41 5.70
C LYS A 342 7.18 12.54 4.44
N ALA A 343 6.58 11.36 4.46
CA ALA A 343 6.80 10.28 3.51
C ALA A 343 5.56 10.01 2.64
N PRO A 344 5.66 9.33 1.50
CA PRO A 344 4.52 8.74 0.81
C PRO A 344 3.82 7.71 1.70
N PHE A 345 2.51 7.53 1.49
CA PHE A 345 1.70 6.64 2.34
C PHE A 345 2.18 5.19 2.32
N ASP A 346 2.54 4.68 1.15
CA ASP A 346 3.05 3.32 0.96
C ASP A 346 4.39 3.05 1.68
N ALA A 347 5.15 4.10 2.00
CA ALA A 347 6.35 3.97 2.83
C ALA A 347 6.04 3.68 4.31
N CYS A 348 4.81 3.94 4.77
CA CYS A 348 4.46 3.85 6.18
C CYS A 348 3.96 2.45 6.61
N PHE A 349 3.89 1.50 5.68
CA PHE A 349 3.46 0.12 5.99
C PHE A 349 4.54 -0.77 6.60
N TYR A 350 5.80 -0.59 6.23
CA TYR A 350 6.90 -1.42 6.72
C TYR A 350 7.90 -0.63 7.56
N ALA A 351 8.26 -1.16 8.71
CA ALA A 351 9.26 -0.57 9.59
C ALA A 351 10.59 -0.29 8.88
N SER A 352 11.01 -1.18 7.96
CA SER A 352 12.22 -1.01 7.17
C SER A 352 12.17 0.19 6.22
N HIS A 353 11.03 0.46 5.59
CA HIS A 353 10.84 1.65 4.74
C HIS A 353 10.82 2.93 5.56
N MET A 354 10.10 2.92 6.69
CA MET A 354 10.06 4.05 7.62
C MET A 354 11.45 4.38 8.15
N GLY A 355 12.18 3.37 8.60
CA GLY A 355 13.57 3.51 9.06
C GLY A 355 14.47 4.07 7.97
N SER A 356 14.38 3.54 6.74
CA SER A 356 15.17 4.03 5.61
C SER A 356 14.92 5.51 5.32
N ILE A 357 13.66 5.94 5.31
CA ILE A 357 13.32 7.36 5.08
C ILE A 357 13.79 8.22 6.24
N TYR A 358 13.60 7.77 7.49
CA TYR A 358 14.04 8.48 8.68
C TYR A 358 15.56 8.70 8.65
N PHE A 359 16.34 7.64 8.40
CA PHE A 359 17.80 7.74 8.32
C PHE A 359 18.27 8.59 7.15
N MET A 360 17.73 8.41 5.95
CA MET A 360 18.08 9.24 4.80
C MET A 360 17.81 10.73 5.03
N ARG A 361 16.73 11.05 5.74
CA ARG A 361 16.33 12.43 6.03
C ARG A 361 17.19 13.08 7.13
N ASN A 362 17.60 12.28 8.12
CA ASN A 362 18.33 12.74 9.29
C ASN A 362 19.84 12.42 9.24
N ALA A 363 20.34 11.85 8.15
CA ALA A 363 21.75 11.56 7.93
C ALA A 363 22.54 12.87 7.74
N TRP A 364 22.85 13.52 8.83
CA TRP A 364 23.56 14.79 8.91
C TRP A 364 25.00 14.73 8.37
N TRP A 365 25.60 13.53 8.34
CA TRP A 365 26.95 13.30 7.79
C TRP A 365 27.01 13.08 6.27
N LYS A 366 25.93 13.30 5.54
CA LYS A 366 25.86 13.13 4.08
C LYS A 366 26.24 11.71 3.56
N CYS A 367 26.26 10.72 4.45
CA CYS A 367 26.65 9.35 4.14
C CYS A 367 25.57 8.65 3.30
N LYS A 368 25.99 7.95 2.23
CA LYS A 368 25.10 7.21 1.33
C LYS A 368 25.29 5.70 1.49
N THR A 369 24.18 4.98 1.65
CA THR A 369 24.22 3.53 1.83
C THR A 369 24.38 2.80 0.51
N GLY A 370 25.10 1.68 0.51
CA GLY A 370 25.24 0.83 -0.68
C GLY A 370 23.89 0.31 -1.16
N SER A 371 23.69 0.27 -2.47
CA SER A 371 22.51 -0.34 -3.06
C SER A 371 22.44 -1.83 -2.76
N LYS A 372 21.22 -2.40 -2.68
CA LYS A 372 21.02 -3.84 -2.44
C LYS A 372 21.74 -4.68 -3.50
N VAL A 373 22.44 -5.70 -3.04
CA VAL A 373 23.09 -6.71 -3.87
C VAL A 373 22.12 -7.89 -4.03
N GLU A 374 21.95 -8.41 -5.24
CA GLU A 374 21.01 -9.50 -5.52
C GLU A 374 21.39 -10.83 -4.84
N LYS A 375 22.70 -11.07 -4.62
CA LYS A 375 23.20 -12.23 -3.88
C LYS A 375 23.73 -11.79 -2.52
N ARG A 376 23.08 -12.24 -1.46
CA ARG A 376 23.63 -12.18 -0.09
C ARG A 376 24.28 -13.50 0.20
N GLU A 377 25.47 -13.47 0.82
CA GLU A 377 25.99 -14.66 1.49
C GLU A 377 25.00 -15.05 2.59
N THR A 378 24.62 -16.31 2.60
CA THR A 378 23.80 -16.86 3.68
C THR A 378 24.71 -17.26 4.81
N TYR A 379 24.45 -16.78 6.01
CA TYR A 379 25.08 -17.30 7.23
C TYR A 379 24.14 -18.31 7.88
N GLU A 380 24.73 -19.22 8.65
CA GLU A 380 23.97 -20.21 9.41
C GLU A 380 23.15 -19.49 10.49
N GLY A 381 21.84 -19.73 10.47
CA GLY A 381 20.92 -19.12 11.44
C GLY A 381 20.88 -19.86 12.77
N ALA A 382 19.95 -19.47 13.65
CA ALA A 382 19.72 -20.17 14.89
C ALA A 382 19.17 -21.57 14.65
N MET A 383 19.52 -22.52 15.52
CA MET A 383 18.98 -23.87 15.49
C MET A 383 17.52 -23.85 15.95
N ILE A 384 16.64 -24.41 15.13
CA ILE A 384 15.23 -24.63 15.48
C ILE A 384 15.09 -26.10 15.84
N TYR A 385 14.65 -26.35 17.07
CA TYR A 385 14.32 -27.71 17.51
C TYR A 385 12.95 -28.10 16.96
N ASP A 386 12.85 -29.31 16.40
CA ASP A 386 11.56 -29.89 16.07
C ASP A 386 10.84 -30.27 17.39
N PRO A 387 9.68 -29.68 17.69
CA PRO A 387 8.92 -30.00 18.89
C PRO A 387 8.28 -31.38 18.86
N LEU A 388 8.22 -32.04 17.68
CA LEU A 388 7.67 -33.37 17.51
C LEU A 388 8.67 -34.40 18.01
N SER A 389 8.35 -35.07 19.11
CA SER A 389 9.03 -36.29 19.55
C SER A 389 8.08 -37.48 19.44
N GLU A 390 8.62 -38.64 19.22
CA GLU A 390 7.84 -39.92 19.23
C GLU A 390 7.06 -40.10 20.54
N GLN A 391 7.59 -39.57 21.65
CA GLN A 391 7.02 -39.72 22.99
C GLN A 391 5.89 -38.73 23.28
N THR A 392 5.95 -37.51 22.75
CA THR A 392 5.00 -36.41 23.08
C THR A 392 4.04 -36.09 21.96
N GLN A 393 4.30 -36.52 20.73
CA GLN A 393 3.53 -36.18 19.54
C GLN A 393 3.31 -34.66 19.38
N GLY A 394 4.28 -33.87 19.83
CA GLY A 394 4.20 -32.41 19.79
C GLY A 394 3.44 -31.77 20.96
N LEU A 395 2.88 -32.55 21.90
CA LEU A 395 2.21 -32.02 23.08
C LEU A 395 3.19 -32.00 24.27
N HIS A 396 3.42 -30.77 24.80
CA HIS A 396 4.26 -30.56 25.97
C HIS A 396 3.42 -29.95 27.09
N LEU A 397 3.42 -30.60 28.27
CA LEU A 397 2.71 -30.11 29.46
C LEU A 397 3.64 -29.33 30.37
N ASN A 398 3.09 -28.42 31.16
CA ASN A 398 3.82 -27.59 32.14
C ASN A 398 4.99 -26.79 31.52
N VAL A 399 4.78 -26.25 30.32
CA VAL A 399 5.78 -25.45 29.62
C VAL A 399 5.75 -24.02 30.13
N ALA A 400 6.94 -23.49 30.45
CA ALA A 400 7.15 -22.06 30.69
C ALA A 400 7.94 -21.47 29.50
N ALA A 401 7.40 -20.44 28.87
CA ALA A 401 8.07 -19.72 27.79
C ALA A 401 8.73 -18.47 28.35
N PHE A 402 10.00 -18.28 28.01
CA PHE A 402 10.77 -17.08 28.35
C PHE A 402 11.30 -16.44 27.06
N ASP A 403 11.19 -15.14 26.98
CA ASP A 403 11.79 -14.36 25.89
C ASP A 403 12.56 -13.17 26.45
N PHE A 404 13.64 -12.79 25.77
CA PHE A 404 14.40 -11.59 26.12
C PHE A 404 13.85 -10.38 25.37
N ALA A 405 13.32 -9.43 26.09
CA ALA A 405 12.84 -8.18 25.49
C ALA A 405 13.97 -7.49 24.71
N GLY A 406 13.82 -7.42 23.39
CA GLY A 406 14.80 -6.80 22.51
C GLY A 406 16.18 -7.42 22.57
N LEU A 407 16.32 -8.74 22.53
CA LEU A 407 17.58 -9.46 22.67
C LEU A 407 18.70 -8.91 21.77
N TYR A 408 18.45 -8.77 20.47
CA TYR A 408 19.47 -8.25 19.53
C TYR A 408 19.86 -6.80 19.83
N PRO A 409 18.94 -5.84 19.98
CA PRO A 409 19.30 -4.48 20.40
C PRO A 409 20.06 -4.45 21.73
N SER A 410 19.65 -5.23 22.71
CA SER A 410 20.33 -5.29 24.01
C SER A 410 21.76 -5.81 23.91
N MET A 411 21.98 -6.83 23.08
CA MET A 411 23.33 -7.37 22.81
C MET A 411 24.19 -6.37 22.03
N MET A 412 23.62 -5.66 21.08
CA MET A 412 24.34 -4.61 20.33
C MET A 412 24.77 -3.50 21.27
N ILE A 413 23.89 -3.04 22.16
CA ILE A 413 24.22 -2.01 23.17
C ILE A 413 25.28 -2.53 24.15
N ALA A 414 25.08 -3.72 24.71
CA ALA A 414 26.00 -4.30 25.71
C ALA A 414 27.41 -4.56 25.16
N ARG A 415 27.52 -4.80 23.86
CA ARG A 415 28.79 -5.09 23.17
C ARG A 415 29.32 -3.90 22.37
N ASN A 416 28.66 -2.75 22.44
CA ASN A 416 29.00 -1.56 21.67
C ASN A 416 29.11 -1.84 20.15
N ILE A 417 28.20 -2.66 19.61
CA ILE A 417 28.24 -3.06 18.21
C ILE A 417 27.57 -1.97 17.38
N SER A 418 28.40 -1.24 16.61
CA SER A 418 27.93 -0.32 15.58
C SER A 418 28.99 -0.26 14.46
N TRP A 419 28.64 0.34 13.34
CA TRP A 419 29.58 0.47 12.24
C TRP A 419 30.77 1.40 12.59
N GLU A 420 30.60 2.34 13.51
CA GLU A 420 31.67 3.20 13.99
C GLU A 420 32.70 2.45 14.87
N THR A 421 32.28 1.32 15.44
CA THR A 421 33.15 0.53 16.34
C THR A 421 33.78 -0.68 15.64
N ILE A 422 33.57 -0.84 14.31
CA ILE A 422 34.25 -1.86 13.52
C ILE A 422 35.72 -1.52 13.37
N SER A 423 36.60 -2.49 13.67
CA SER A 423 38.08 -2.34 13.54
C SER A 423 38.67 -3.65 13.00
N GLU A 424 39.81 -3.55 12.30
CA GLU A 424 40.57 -4.73 11.85
C GLU A 424 41.28 -5.41 13.02
N GLU A 425 41.65 -4.64 14.04
CA GLU A 425 42.26 -5.15 15.27
C GLU A 425 41.31 -4.98 16.45
N PRO A 426 41.19 -6.00 17.34
CA PRO A 426 40.32 -5.89 18.50
C PRO A 426 40.84 -4.80 19.46
N THR A 427 39.93 -3.94 19.90
CA THR A 427 40.17 -2.92 20.89
C THR A 427 39.11 -2.98 21.98
N GLU A 428 39.29 -2.26 23.09
CA GLU A 428 38.29 -2.18 24.16
C GLU A 428 36.93 -1.69 23.69
N PHE A 429 36.88 -0.85 22.63
CA PHE A 429 35.68 -0.18 22.15
C PHE A 429 35.30 -0.58 20.72
N ALA A 430 36.06 -1.43 20.06
CA ALA A 430 35.84 -1.84 18.69
C ALA A 430 35.64 -3.35 18.56
N VAL A 431 34.92 -3.77 17.55
CA VAL A 431 34.72 -5.18 17.20
C VAL A 431 35.44 -5.50 15.88
N ASN A 432 35.88 -6.74 15.73
CA ASN A 432 36.45 -7.20 14.47
C ASN A 432 35.40 -7.31 13.39
N ARG A 433 35.83 -7.14 12.15
CA ARG A 433 35.01 -7.40 10.95
C ARG A 433 34.67 -8.87 10.80
#